data_53da61872a6aa5ab19bdf6b4ee33ed9c
#
_entry.id   53da61872a6aa5ab19bdf6b4ee33ed9c
#
_cell.length_a   1.000
_cell.length_b   1.000
_cell.length_c   1.000
_cell.angle_alpha   90.00
_cell.angle_beta   90.00
_cell.angle_gamma   90.00
#
_symmetry.space_group_name_H-M   'P 1'
#
loop_
_entity.id
_entity.type
_entity.pdbx_description
1 polymer ?
#
loop_
_entity_poly.entity_id
_entity_poly.type
_entity_poly.pdbx_seq_one_letter_code
_entity_poly.pdbx_strand_id
1 'polypeptide(L)'
;MRQQIQRGIRAALGLLLLLSVSGCGFTFSPEELYSLPQLPAEYTELNNCLNQVLESGAEYAAPVSGSNIQPVQLEDLDGDGAQEAVAFFRNSAEEKPLKIYIFTPRNDTYEQAAVIEGTGTSIYSIAYEDLDQDGQKELLVGWRVNTDMQALSVYSLRSGQPEELIQGTSYVRYAVNDLNQDGLWELVVLRADEENNGIADYYCWQEGEFQLRTSARITSTMA
;
A
#
# COMPACT_ATOMS: atom_id res chain seq x y z
N MET A 1 39.06 -60.92 18.95
CA MET A 1 38.02 -60.39 18.03
C MET A 1 37.15 -59.27 18.66
N ARG A 2 36.63 -59.40 19.87
CA ARG A 2 35.79 -58.41 20.56
C ARG A 2 36.47 -57.00 20.80
N GLN A 3 37.76 -56.96 21.10
CA GLN A 3 38.48 -55.71 21.37
C GLN A 3 38.74 -54.90 20.08
N GLN A 4 38.89 -55.50 18.94
CA GLN A 4 39.09 -54.84 17.67
C GLN A 4 37.77 -54.17 17.22
N ILE A 5 36.63 -54.83 17.45
CA ILE A 5 35.30 -54.30 17.09
C ILE A 5 34.95 -53.08 17.97
N GLN A 6 35.28 -53.12 19.27
CA GLN A 6 35.04 -51.97 20.17
C GLN A 6 35.91 -50.76 19.83
N ARG A 7 37.13 -50.94 19.32
CA ARG A 7 37.98 -49.81 18.85
C ARG A 7 37.45 -49.22 17.57
N GLY A 8 36.93 -50.04 16.64
CA GLY A 8 36.30 -49.56 15.40
C GLY A 8 35.04 -48.75 15.66
N ILE A 9 34.16 -49.17 16.59
CA ILE A 9 32.93 -48.47 16.98
C ILE A 9 33.22 -47.14 17.64
N ARG A 10 34.25 -47.07 18.50
CA ARG A 10 34.65 -45.80 19.16
C ARG A 10 35.27 -44.79 18.19
N ALA A 11 36.02 -45.27 17.21
CA ALA A 11 36.55 -44.43 16.14
C ALA A 11 35.47 -43.90 15.21
N ALA A 12 34.49 -44.74 14.83
CA ALA A 12 33.35 -44.35 14.00
C ALA A 12 32.44 -43.37 14.75
N LEU A 13 32.19 -43.51 16.05
CA LEU A 13 31.40 -42.60 16.86
C LEU A 13 32.09 -41.23 17.04
N GLY A 14 33.44 -41.23 17.19
CA GLY A 14 34.24 -40.00 17.22
C GLY A 14 34.24 -39.23 15.91
N LEU A 15 34.25 -39.94 14.78
CA LEU A 15 34.17 -39.32 13.44
C LEU A 15 32.77 -38.75 13.14
N LEU A 16 31.72 -39.39 13.63
CA LEU A 16 30.34 -38.92 13.48
C LEU A 16 30.08 -37.66 14.31
N LEU A 17 30.72 -37.52 15.46
CA LEU A 17 30.62 -36.33 16.35
C LEU A 17 31.38 -35.11 15.77
N LEU A 18 32.41 -35.32 14.97
CA LEU A 18 33.18 -34.26 14.32
C LEU A 18 32.45 -33.66 13.07
N LEU A 19 31.54 -34.40 12.48
CA LEU A 19 30.75 -33.93 11.31
C LEU A 19 29.50 -33.12 11.71
N SER A 20 29.11 -33.10 13.00
CA SER A 20 27.92 -32.36 13.45
C SER A 20 28.22 -30.91 13.86
N VAL A 21 29.45 -30.40 13.72
CA VAL A 21 29.83 -29.02 14.10
C VAL A 21 30.03 -28.11 12.85
N SER A 22 29.63 -28.54 11.68
CA SER A 22 29.51 -27.61 10.57
C SER A 22 28.21 -26.79 10.73
N GLY A 23 28.18 -25.94 11.76
CA GLY A 23 27.19 -24.91 11.89
C GLY A 23 27.29 -24.00 10.66
N CYS A 24 26.20 -23.86 9.92
CA CYS A 24 26.06 -22.81 8.93
C CYS A 24 26.40 -21.48 9.59
N GLY A 25 27.59 -20.98 9.35
CA GLY A 25 27.97 -19.63 9.71
C GLY A 25 27.19 -18.66 8.82
N PHE A 26 25.99 -18.27 9.22
CA PHE A 26 25.36 -17.06 8.72
C PHE A 26 26.16 -15.88 9.32
N THR A 27 27.20 -15.47 8.62
CA THR A 27 27.90 -14.22 8.92
C THR A 27 27.07 -13.07 8.32
N PHE A 28 25.96 -12.72 8.95
CA PHE A 28 25.38 -11.42 8.71
C PHE A 28 26.32 -10.36 9.28
N SER A 29 26.79 -9.44 8.46
CA SER A 29 27.50 -8.28 8.99
C SER A 29 26.49 -7.40 9.76
N PRO A 30 26.90 -6.73 10.83
CA PRO A 30 26.01 -5.79 11.53
C PRO A 30 25.44 -4.71 10.60
N GLU A 31 26.15 -4.37 9.53
CA GLU A 31 25.72 -3.41 8.52
C GLU A 31 24.56 -3.93 7.65
N GLU A 32 24.45 -5.24 7.41
CA GLU A 32 23.31 -5.84 6.70
C GLU A 32 22.02 -5.81 7.51
N LEU A 33 22.12 -5.80 8.84
CA LEU A 33 20.95 -5.69 9.73
C LEU A 33 20.36 -4.27 9.78
N TYR A 34 21.12 -3.27 9.35
CA TYR A 34 20.69 -1.87 9.26
C TYR A 34 20.53 -1.38 7.84
N SER A 35 20.77 -2.22 6.83
CA SER A 35 20.45 -1.87 5.46
C SER A 35 18.94 -1.81 5.30
N LEU A 36 18.45 -0.73 4.72
CA LEU A 36 17.06 -0.65 4.25
C LEU A 36 16.78 -1.85 3.35
N PRO A 37 15.55 -2.44 3.37
CA PRO A 37 15.20 -3.49 2.45
C PRO A 37 15.52 -3.04 1.02
N GLN A 38 16.49 -3.69 0.40
CA GLN A 38 16.80 -3.41 -1.01
C GLN A 38 15.81 -4.17 -1.87
N LEU A 39 15.28 -3.51 -2.87
CA LEU A 39 14.49 -4.18 -3.90
C LEU A 39 15.34 -5.26 -4.59
N PRO A 40 14.74 -6.40 -5.01
CA PRO A 40 15.42 -7.37 -5.82
C PRO A 40 16.06 -6.76 -7.06
N ALA A 41 17.10 -7.40 -7.60
CA ALA A 41 17.88 -6.87 -8.73
C ALA A 41 17.03 -6.64 -10.00
N GLU A 42 15.91 -7.36 -10.13
CA GLU A 42 14.94 -7.20 -11.20
C GLU A 42 14.23 -5.81 -11.19
N TYR A 43 14.24 -5.13 -10.04
CA TYR A 43 13.68 -3.78 -9.90
C TYR A 43 14.73 -2.67 -9.89
N THR A 44 15.90 -2.90 -10.53
CA THR A 44 17.01 -1.91 -10.55
C THR A 44 16.56 -0.56 -11.09
N GLU A 45 15.76 -0.57 -12.17
CA GLU A 45 15.27 0.67 -12.79
C GLU A 45 14.24 1.38 -11.90
N LEU A 46 13.38 0.63 -11.24
CA LEU A 46 12.48 1.21 -10.23
C LEU A 46 13.28 1.87 -9.10
N ASN A 47 14.34 1.22 -8.62
CA ASN A 47 15.25 1.81 -7.62
C ASN A 47 15.84 3.13 -8.09
N ASN A 48 16.22 3.23 -9.37
CA ASN A 48 16.75 4.47 -9.94
C ASN A 48 15.69 5.59 -9.91
N CYS A 49 14.45 5.28 -10.29
CA CYS A 49 13.34 6.23 -10.22
C CYS A 49 13.08 6.71 -8.77
N LEU A 50 13.03 5.78 -7.81
CA LEU A 50 12.83 6.10 -6.40
C LEU A 50 13.96 6.96 -5.83
N ASN A 51 15.21 6.66 -6.19
CA ASN A 51 16.38 7.44 -5.78
C ASN A 51 16.34 8.87 -6.32
N GLN A 52 15.88 9.09 -7.55
CA GLN A 52 15.70 10.44 -8.11
C GLN A 52 14.71 11.27 -7.28
N VAL A 53 13.62 10.64 -6.80
CA VAL A 53 12.67 11.31 -5.91
C VAL A 53 13.33 11.65 -4.56
N LEU A 54 14.10 10.73 -3.98
CA LEU A 54 14.83 10.96 -2.73
C LEU A 54 15.88 12.08 -2.87
N GLU A 55 16.59 12.14 -4.00
CA GLU A 55 17.58 13.19 -4.30
C GLU A 55 16.95 14.58 -4.39
N SER A 56 15.66 14.69 -4.67
CA SER A 56 14.93 15.96 -4.63
C SER A 56 14.68 16.50 -3.21
N GLY A 57 15.09 15.76 -2.18
CA GLY A 57 14.90 16.09 -0.77
C GLY A 57 13.61 15.52 -0.18
N ALA A 58 12.94 14.64 -0.91
CA ALA A 58 11.81 13.88 -0.37
C ALA A 58 12.30 12.73 0.53
N GLU A 59 11.43 12.29 1.43
CA GLU A 59 11.61 11.10 2.27
C GLU A 59 10.43 10.14 2.12
N TYR A 60 10.63 8.86 2.41
CA TYR A 60 9.52 7.91 2.39
C TYR A 60 8.48 8.25 3.46
N ALA A 61 7.20 8.19 3.08
CA ALA A 61 6.06 8.49 3.95
C ALA A 61 4.98 7.41 3.81
N ALA A 62 5.29 6.20 4.25
CA ALA A 62 4.39 5.05 4.19
C ALA A 62 3.03 5.35 4.84
N PRO A 63 1.93 4.73 4.35
CA PRO A 63 0.64 4.77 5.01
C PRO A 63 0.74 4.22 6.43
N VAL A 64 0.03 4.84 7.37
CA VAL A 64 0.17 4.53 8.80
C VAL A 64 -0.88 3.54 9.32
N SER A 65 -1.85 3.15 8.50
CA SER A 65 -2.96 2.26 8.88
C SER A 65 -3.43 1.41 7.69
N GLY A 66 -4.19 0.36 7.99
CA GLY A 66 -4.69 -0.59 6.99
C GLY A 66 -3.74 -1.75 6.75
N SER A 67 -3.96 -2.49 5.66
CA SER A 67 -3.12 -3.62 5.24
C SER A 67 -1.92 -3.19 4.41
N ASN A 68 -2.04 -2.09 3.66
CA ASN A 68 -1.08 -1.59 2.70
C ASN A 68 -0.21 -0.50 3.35
N ILE A 69 0.75 -0.91 4.18
CA ILE A 69 1.59 -0.01 4.98
C ILE A 69 3.06 0.07 4.51
N GLN A 70 3.38 -0.50 3.37
CA GLN A 70 4.73 -0.44 2.81
C GLN A 70 4.95 0.91 2.10
N PRO A 71 6.17 1.47 2.14
CA PRO A 71 6.47 2.74 1.47
C PRO A 71 6.52 2.63 -0.05
N VAL A 72 6.69 1.42 -0.59
CA VAL A 72 6.58 1.08 -2.01
C VAL A 72 5.74 -0.19 -2.11
N GLN A 73 4.72 -0.16 -2.94
CA GLN A 73 3.79 -1.26 -3.15
C GLN A 73 3.73 -1.58 -4.63
N LEU A 74 3.59 -2.85 -4.96
CA LEU A 74 3.43 -3.33 -6.33
C LEU A 74 2.00 -3.82 -6.49
N GLU A 75 1.28 -3.24 -7.44
CA GLU A 75 -0.14 -3.52 -7.69
C GLU A 75 -0.42 -3.38 -9.18
N ASP A 76 -1.12 -4.35 -9.76
CA ASP A 76 -1.65 -4.26 -11.12
C ASP A 76 -2.84 -3.31 -11.09
N LEU A 77 -2.61 -2.06 -11.49
CA LEU A 77 -3.62 -0.99 -11.42
C LEU A 77 -4.47 -0.90 -12.69
N ASP A 78 -3.92 -1.27 -13.84
CA ASP A 78 -4.60 -1.13 -15.13
C ASP A 78 -5.11 -2.45 -15.72
N GLY A 79 -4.88 -3.58 -15.00
CA GLY A 79 -5.39 -4.90 -15.36
C GLY A 79 -4.64 -5.56 -16.53
N ASP A 80 -3.44 -5.07 -16.89
CA ASP A 80 -2.65 -5.62 -18.00
C ASP A 80 -1.76 -6.81 -17.59
N GLY A 81 -1.70 -7.11 -16.28
CA GLY A 81 -0.94 -8.19 -15.68
C GLY A 81 0.49 -7.81 -15.29
N ALA A 82 0.96 -6.61 -15.61
CA ALA A 82 2.17 -6.03 -15.05
C ALA A 82 1.85 -5.28 -13.75
N GLN A 83 2.82 -5.06 -12.89
CA GLN A 83 2.57 -4.36 -11.63
C GLN A 83 3.15 -2.94 -11.68
N GLU A 84 2.30 -1.96 -11.46
CA GLU A 84 2.73 -0.60 -11.16
C GLU A 84 3.37 -0.55 -9.77
N ALA A 85 4.34 0.35 -9.62
CA ALA A 85 4.88 0.67 -8.31
C ALA A 85 4.23 1.96 -7.78
N VAL A 86 3.55 1.84 -6.65
CA VAL A 86 2.96 2.96 -5.92
C VAL A 86 3.88 3.30 -4.76
N ALA A 87 4.48 4.48 -4.79
CA ALA A 87 5.49 4.89 -3.82
C ALA A 87 5.06 6.17 -3.08
N PHE A 88 5.21 6.16 -1.76
CA PHE A 88 4.71 7.19 -0.87
C PHE A 88 5.86 8.02 -0.32
N PHE A 89 5.79 9.33 -0.57
CA PHE A 89 6.82 10.29 -0.17
C PHE A 89 6.25 11.50 0.53
N ARG A 90 7.14 12.17 1.26
CA ARG A 90 6.92 13.50 1.80
C ARG A 90 8.06 14.40 1.36
N ASN A 91 7.73 15.61 0.91
CA ASN A 91 8.66 16.71 0.77
C ASN A 91 8.16 17.91 1.57
N SER A 92 8.71 18.12 2.75
CA SER A 92 8.26 19.18 3.68
C SER A 92 8.54 20.61 3.18
N ALA A 93 9.30 20.77 2.11
CA ALA A 93 9.57 22.08 1.49
C ALA A 93 8.46 22.52 0.53
N GLU A 94 7.53 21.62 0.17
CA GLU A 94 6.46 21.88 -0.78
C GLU A 94 5.15 22.23 -0.10
N GLU A 95 4.29 22.98 -0.79
CA GLU A 95 2.95 23.37 -0.30
C GLU A 95 2.06 22.13 -0.09
N LYS A 96 2.16 21.16 -1.00
CA LYS A 96 1.52 19.85 -0.90
C LYS A 96 2.60 18.80 -0.57
N PRO A 97 2.92 18.59 0.70
CA PRO A 97 4.08 17.82 1.09
C PRO A 97 3.95 16.32 0.86
N LEU A 98 2.73 15.78 0.82
CA LEU A 98 2.49 14.36 0.64
C LEU A 98 2.35 14.05 -0.84
N LYS A 99 3.10 13.05 -1.31
CA LYS A 99 3.14 12.63 -2.71
C LYS A 99 2.95 11.12 -2.81
N ILE A 100 2.11 10.71 -3.74
CA ILE A 100 1.99 9.31 -4.16
C ILE A 100 2.43 9.26 -5.61
N TYR A 101 3.60 8.67 -5.84
CA TYR A 101 4.14 8.45 -7.18
C TYR A 101 3.66 7.11 -7.70
N ILE A 102 3.27 7.07 -8.95
CA ILE A 102 2.90 5.86 -9.66
C ILE A 102 3.89 5.69 -10.81
N PHE A 103 4.58 4.57 -10.81
CA PHE A 103 5.54 4.19 -11.84
C PHE A 103 5.01 2.98 -12.58
N THR A 104 4.89 3.07 -13.90
CA THR A 104 4.43 1.98 -14.76
C THR A 104 5.62 1.29 -15.42
N PRO A 105 5.66 -0.05 -15.46
CA PRO A 105 6.71 -0.78 -16.18
C PRO A 105 6.53 -0.60 -17.69
N ARG A 106 7.63 -0.30 -18.40
CA ARG A 106 7.69 -0.22 -19.86
C ARG A 106 9.01 -0.75 -20.38
N ASN A 107 8.97 -1.78 -21.25
CA ASN A 107 10.16 -2.30 -21.94
C ASN A 107 11.34 -2.57 -20.98
N ASP A 108 11.11 -3.29 -19.88
CA ASP A 108 12.07 -3.60 -18.82
C ASP A 108 12.59 -2.39 -18.02
N THR A 109 11.91 -1.24 -18.11
CA THR A 109 12.16 -0.05 -17.29
C THR A 109 10.90 0.37 -16.53
N TYR A 110 11.06 1.28 -15.58
CA TYR A 110 9.93 1.96 -14.93
C TYR A 110 9.94 3.44 -15.28
N GLU A 111 8.78 3.97 -15.63
CA GLU A 111 8.58 5.39 -15.92
C GLU A 111 7.55 5.98 -14.97
N GLN A 112 7.77 7.22 -14.52
CA GLN A 112 6.77 7.93 -13.73
C GLN A 112 5.54 8.20 -14.59
N ALA A 113 4.42 7.56 -14.26
CA ALA A 113 3.15 7.73 -14.96
C ALA A 113 2.33 8.87 -14.36
N ALA A 114 2.26 8.94 -13.02
CA ALA A 114 1.40 9.90 -12.34
C ALA A 114 1.97 10.31 -10.99
N VAL A 115 1.51 11.46 -10.46
CA VAL A 115 1.74 11.90 -9.08
C VAL A 115 0.43 12.43 -8.52
N ILE A 116 0.01 11.88 -7.38
CA ILE A 116 -1.09 12.40 -6.57
C ILE A 116 -0.49 13.23 -5.43
N GLU A 117 -0.96 14.45 -5.27
CA GLU A 117 -0.49 15.38 -4.27
C GLU A 117 -1.52 15.59 -3.18
N GLY A 118 -1.09 15.54 -1.93
CA GLY A 118 -1.95 15.73 -0.78
C GLY A 118 -1.42 16.75 0.21
N THR A 119 -2.36 17.41 0.86
CA THR A 119 -2.11 18.24 2.03
C THR A 119 -2.40 17.42 3.29
N GLY A 120 -1.88 17.81 4.43
CA GLY A 120 -2.12 17.14 5.70
C GLY A 120 -0.85 16.63 6.36
N THR A 121 -1.03 15.82 7.39
CA THR A 121 0.08 15.41 8.27
C THR A 121 0.66 14.05 7.92
N SER A 122 -0.11 13.15 7.31
CA SER A 122 0.36 11.86 6.80
C SER A 122 -0.65 11.23 5.83
N ILE A 123 -0.20 10.28 5.03
CA ILE A 123 -1.08 9.34 4.34
C ILE A 123 -1.56 8.35 5.40
N TYR A 124 -2.87 8.33 5.66
CA TYR A 124 -3.43 7.47 6.70
C TYR A 124 -3.56 6.03 6.23
N SER A 125 -4.20 5.84 5.07
CA SER A 125 -4.41 4.53 4.48
C SER A 125 -4.45 4.59 2.96
N ILE A 126 -4.25 3.45 2.32
CA ILE A 126 -4.46 3.25 0.89
C ILE A 126 -5.17 1.92 0.68
N ALA A 127 -6.10 1.88 -0.28
CA ALA A 127 -6.69 0.67 -0.83
C ALA A 127 -6.79 0.81 -2.36
N TYR A 128 -6.85 -0.33 -3.04
CA TYR A 128 -6.94 -0.44 -4.49
C TYR A 128 -8.14 -1.32 -4.81
N GLU A 129 -9.16 -0.73 -5.40
CA GLU A 129 -10.44 -1.41 -5.67
C GLU A 129 -10.93 -1.04 -7.07
N ASP A 130 -11.32 -2.03 -7.84
CA ASP A 130 -11.98 -1.85 -9.14
C ASP A 130 -13.47 -1.58 -8.89
N LEU A 131 -13.83 -0.30 -8.71
CA LEU A 131 -15.15 0.11 -8.24
C LEU A 131 -16.24 -0.05 -9.32
N ASP A 132 -15.90 0.06 -10.60
CA ASP A 132 -16.84 -0.04 -11.71
C ASP A 132 -16.66 -1.29 -12.56
N GLN A 133 -15.74 -2.18 -12.13
CA GLN A 133 -15.42 -3.46 -12.77
C GLN A 133 -15.01 -3.35 -14.25
N ASP A 134 -14.28 -2.28 -14.58
CA ASP A 134 -13.69 -2.11 -15.91
C ASP A 134 -12.31 -2.78 -16.04
N GLY A 135 -11.81 -3.38 -14.94
CA GLY A 135 -10.52 -4.07 -14.86
C GLY A 135 -9.39 -3.16 -14.38
N GLN A 136 -9.63 -1.87 -14.16
CA GLN A 136 -8.67 -0.92 -13.60
C GLN A 136 -9.05 -0.58 -12.16
N LYS A 137 -8.04 -0.38 -11.30
CA LYS A 137 -8.30 -0.12 -9.89
C LYS A 137 -8.27 1.36 -9.57
N GLU A 138 -9.27 1.82 -8.85
CA GLU A 138 -9.25 3.11 -8.19
C GLU A 138 -8.41 3.07 -6.92
N LEU A 139 -7.77 4.21 -6.62
CA LEU A 139 -7.01 4.43 -5.40
C LEU A 139 -7.88 5.14 -4.36
N LEU A 140 -8.18 4.46 -3.25
CA LEU A 140 -8.88 5.05 -2.11
C LEU A 140 -7.85 5.52 -1.11
N VAL A 141 -7.61 6.83 -1.05
CA VAL A 141 -6.56 7.44 -0.24
C VAL A 141 -7.15 8.11 0.99
N GLY A 142 -6.81 7.60 2.16
CA GLY A 142 -7.10 8.26 3.43
C GLY A 142 -5.99 9.25 3.79
N TRP A 143 -6.30 10.52 3.85
CA TRP A 143 -5.40 11.58 4.29
C TRP A 143 -5.63 11.89 5.77
N ARG A 144 -4.59 11.96 6.59
CA ARG A 144 -4.70 12.51 7.93
C ARG A 144 -4.55 14.02 7.86
N VAL A 145 -5.65 14.73 8.07
CA VAL A 145 -5.66 16.20 8.03
C VAL A 145 -5.06 16.75 9.32
N ASN A 146 -5.49 16.24 10.47
CA ASN A 146 -4.96 16.55 11.78
C ASN A 146 -5.09 15.33 12.72
N THR A 147 -4.91 15.50 14.03
CA THR A 147 -4.95 14.42 15.02
C THR A 147 -6.28 13.66 15.01
N ASP A 148 -7.40 14.35 14.79
CA ASP A 148 -8.75 13.82 15.00
C ASP A 148 -9.54 13.68 13.69
N MET A 149 -9.01 14.21 12.57
CA MET A 149 -9.72 14.27 11.30
C MET A 149 -8.95 13.59 10.18
N GLN A 150 -9.65 12.74 9.47
CA GLN A 150 -9.20 12.08 8.26
C GLN A 150 -10.11 12.49 7.10
N ALA A 151 -9.57 12.54 5.89
CA ALA A 151 -10.31 12.80 4.67
C ALA A 151 -10.04 11.67 3.67
N LEU A 152 -11.09 11.20 3.00
CA LEU A 152 -11.02 10.19 1.95
C LEU A 152 -11.10 10.88 0.59
N SER A 153 -10.13 10.60 -0.27
CA SER A 153 -10.19 10.88 -1.69
C SER A 153 -10.16 9.57 -2.47
N VAL A 154 -10.86 9.54 -3.60
CA VAL A 154 -10.83 8.41 -4.52
C VAL A 154 -10.33 8.91 -5.86
N TYR A 155 -9.33 8.23 -6.43
CA TYR A 155 -8.71 8.60 -7.70
C TYR A 155 -8.82 7.46 -8.70
N SER A 156 -9.21 7.79 -9.93
CA SER A 156 -9.04 6.93 -11.11
C SER A 156 -7.80 7.35 -11.89
N LEU A 157 -7.13 6.36 -12.51
CA LEU A 157 -5.98 6.58 -13.40
C LEU A 157 -6.31 6.27 -14.86
N ARG A 158 -7.57 6.01 -15.17
CA ARG A 158 -8.08 5.58 -16.48
C ARG A 158 -7.64 6.48 -17.65
N SER A 159 -7.53 7.78 -17.41
CA SER A 159 -7.05 8.75 -18.42
C SER A 159 -5.52 8.84 -18.51
N GLY A 160 -4.77 8.04 -17.75
CA GLY A 160 -3.31 8.16 -17.59
C GLY A 160 -2.87 9.35 -16.73
N GLN A 161 -3.82 10.10 -16.16
CA GLN A 161 -3.60 11.13 -15.15
C GLN A 161 -4.58 10.92 -14.00
N PRO A 162 -4.21 11.27 -12.75
CA PRO A 162 -5.12 11.12 -11.62
C PRO A 162 -6.36 11.99 -11.80
N GLU A 163 -7.52 11.36 -11.86
CA GLU A 163 -8.82 12.00 -11.80
C GLU A 163 -9.43 11.77 -10.43
N GLU A 164 -9.75 12.84 -9.70
CA GLU A 164 -10.31 12.75 -8.36
C GLU A 164 -11.83 12.57 -8.44
N LEU A 165 -12.30 11.35 -8.18
CA LEU A 165 -13.72 10.98 -8.21
C LEU A 165 -14.46 11.42 -6.93
N ILE A 166 -13.78 11.36 -5.78
CA ILE A 166 -14.25 11.89 -4.50
C ILE A 166 -13.18 12.77 -3.92
N GLN A 167 -13.54 14.01 -3.63
CA GLN A 167 -12.62 15.03 -3.14
C GLN A 167 -12.68 15.16 -1.62
N GLY A 168 -11.64 14.69 -0.93
CA GLY A 168 -11.32 15.02 0.45
C GLY A 168 -12.48 14.97 1.46
N THR A 169 -13.39 13.98 1.32
CA THR A 169 -14.55 13.85 2.22
C THR A 169 -14.11 13.40 3.60
N SER A 170 -14.48 14.12 4.65
CA SER A 170 -14.19 13.69 6.04
C SER A 170 -14.82 12.33 6.30
N TYR A 171 -14.10 11.44 6.98
CA TYR A 171 -14.61 10.10 7.30
C TYR A 171 -14.08 9.59 8.63
N VAL A 172 -14.84 8.67 9.22
CA VAL A 172 -14.44 7.85 10.37
C VAL A 172 -14.10 6.44 9.91
N ARG A 173 -14.89 5.95 8.96
CA ARG A 173 -14.74 4.60 8.38
C ARG A 173 -15.39 4.57 7.01
N TYR A 174 -14.91 3.70 6.13
CA TYR A 174 -15.59 3.38 4.87
C TYR A 174 -15.62 1.87 4.65
N ALA A 175 -16.50 1.44 3.76
CA ALA A 175 -16.59 0.08 3.28
C ALA A 175 -16.94 0.07 1.79
N VAL A 176 -16.34 -0.86 1.06
CA VAL A 176 -16.61 -1.13 -0.36
C VAL A 176 -17.26 -2.50 -0.46
N ASN A 177 -18.41 -2.59 -1.10
CA ASN A 177 -19.12 -3.85 -1.31
C ASN A 177 -20.20 -3.69 -2.39
N ASP A 178 -20.53 -4.77 -3.09
CA ASP A 178 -21.72 -4.84 -3.97
C ASP A 178 -22.97 -5.03 -3.09
N LEU A 179 -23.61 -3.92 -2.71
CA LEU A 179 -24.72 -3.90 -1.78
C LEU A 179 -26.07 -4.19 -2.48
N ASN A 180 -26.20 -3.82 -3.74
CA ASN A 180 -27.42 -3.96 -4.51
C ASN A 180 -27.39 -5.21 -5.42
N GLN A 181 -26.27 -5.92 -5.50
CA GLN A 181 -26.01 -7.14 -6.28
C GLN A 181 -26.16 -6.92 -7.79
N ASP A 182 -25.74 -5.76 -8.29
CA ASP A 182 -25.70 -5.45 -9.72
C ASP A 182 -24.33 -5.75 -10.37
N GLY A 183 -23.36 -6.13 -9.55
CA GLY A 183 -22.00 -6.45 -9.98
C GLY A 183 -21.04 -5.27 -9.90
N LEU A 184 -21.50 -4.06 -9.63
CA LEU A 184 -20.65 -2.90 -9.38
C LEU A 184 -20.45 -2.73 -7.87
N TRP A 185 -19.37 -2.02 -7.51
CA TRP A 185 -19.06 -1.86 -6.09
C TRP A 185 -19.49 -0.48 -5.59
N GLU A 186 -20.23 -0.48 -4.50
CA GLU A 186 -20.60 0.74 -3.82
C GLU A 186 -19.59 1.08 -2.72
N LEU A 187 -19.42 2.38 -2.51
CA LEU A 187 -18.64 2.92 -1.40
C LEU A 187 -19.58 3.56 -0.37
N VAL A 188 -19.57 3.05 0.85
CA VAL A 188 -20.26 3.66 1.97
C VAL A 188 -19.25 4.37 2.86
N VAL A 189 -19.39 5.68 3.02
CA VAL A 189 -18.54 6.52 3.87
C VAL A 189 -19.30 6.91 5.12
N LEU A 190 -18.77 6.53 6.28
CA LEU A 190 -19.30 6.94 7.57
C LEU A 190 -18.54 8.18 8.05
N ARG A 191 -19.25 9.24 8.32
CA ARG A 191 -18.71 10.50 8.86
C ARG A 191 -19.56 11.06 10.00
N ALA A 192 -19.04 12.01 10.72
CA ALA A 192 -19.80 12.82 11.67
C ALA A 192 -20.27 14.11 10.98
N ASP A 193 -21.50 14.56 11.31
CA ASP A 193 -21.94 15.91 10.97
C ASP A 193 -21.45 16.94 12.01
N GLU A 194 -21.78 18.21 11.80
CA GLU A 194 -21.38 19.31 12.69
C GLU A 194 -21.89 19.16 14.14
N GLU A 195 -22.99 18.42 14.32
CA GLU A 195 -23.59 18.10 15.62
C GLU A 195 -23.05 16.78 16.21
N ASN A 196 -22.05 16.18 15.56
CA ASN A 196 -21.47 14.86 15.90
C ASN A 196 -22.44 13.68 15.78
N ASN A 197 -23.46 13.80 14.91
CA ASN A 197 -24.29 12.65 14.55
C ASN A 197 -23.60 11.84 13.44
N GLY A 198 -23.79 10.54 13.46
CA GLY A 198 -23.32 9.66 12.39
C GLY A 198 -24.11 9.85 11.11
N ILE A 199 -23.41 10.02 10.00
CA ILE A 199 -23.96 10.06 8.65
C ILE A 199 -23.32 8.94 7.85
N ALA A 200 -24.14 8.21 7.08
CA ALA A 200 -23.69 7.27 6.07
C ALA A 200 -23.96 7.86 4.68
N ASP A 201 -22.91 8.15 3.95
CA ASP A 201 -22.98 8.59 2.56
C ASP A 201 -22.77 7.37 1.66
N TYR A 202 -23.68 7.19 0.71
CA TYR A 202 -23.69 6.06 -0.22
C TYR A 202 -23.34 6.56 -1.62
N TYR A 203 -22.21 6.09 -2.14
CA TYR A 203 -21.72 6.39 -3.48
C TYR A 203 -21.82 5.15 -4.35
N CYS A 204 -22.20 5.33 -5.61
CA CYS A 204 -22.19 4.27 -6.60
C CYS A 204 -21.81 4.80 -7.98
N TRP A 205 -21.39 3.90 -8.86
CA TRP A 205 -21.11 4.19 -10.25
C TRP A 205 -22.42 4.28 -11.01
N GLN A 206 -22.64 5.39 -11.71
CA GLN A 206 -23.84 5.59 -12.54
C GLN A 206 -23.52 6.49 -13.72
N GLU A 207 -23.97 6.07 -14.92
CA GLU A 207 -23.82 6.84 -16.17
C GLU A 207 -22.36 7.25 -16.47
N GLY A 208 -21.38 6.43 -16.04
CA GLY A 208 -19.96 6.68 -16.22
C GLY A 208 -19.32 7.60 -15.20
N GLU A 209 -20.04 7.94 -14.12
CA GLU A 209 -19.55 8.78 -13.03
C GLU A 209 -19.79 8.12 -11.67
N PHE A 210 -18.88 8.39 -10.72
CA PHE A 210 -19.01 7.93 -9.34
C PHE A 210 -19.69 9.01 -8.50
N GLN A 211 -20.95 8.75 -8.11
CA GLN A 211 -21.83 9.79 -7.57
C GLN A 211 -22.35 9.45 -6.16
N LEU A 212 -22.49 10.49 -5.33
CA LEU A 212 -23.25 10.41 -4.09
C LEU A 212 -24.74 10.26 -4.39
N ARG A 213 -25.31 9.11 -4.05
CA ARG A 213 -26.73 8.78 -4.29
C ARG A 213 -27.64 9.18 -3.15
N THR A 214 -27.19 8.96 -1.92
CA THR A 214 -27.98 9.27 -0.72
C THR A 214 -27.09 9.44 0.50
N SER A 215 -27.59 10.19 1.45
CA SER A 215 -27.01 10.32 2.78
C SER A 215 -28.08 9.98 3.82
N ALA A 216 -27.75 9.12 4.74
CA ALA A 216 -28.67 8.69 5.81
C ALA A 216 -28.06 9.00 7.18
N ARG A 217 -28.86 9.56 8.09
CA ARG A 217 -28.48 9.72 9.49
C ARG A 217 -28.53 8.38 10.20
N ILE A 218 -27.45 8.02 10.88
CA ILE A 218 -27.39 6.80 11.68
C ILE A 218 -27.99 7.10 13.05
N THR A 219 -29.20 6.62 13.31
CA THR A 219 -29.82 6.69 14.64
C THR A 219 -29.47 5.41 15.39
N SER A 220 -28.68 5.51 16.46
CA SER A 220 -28.50 4.43 17.42
C SER A 220 -29.77 4.36 18.27
N THR A 221 -30.69 3.47 17.94
CA THR A 221 -31.68 3.01 18.91
C THR A 221 -30.95 2.09 19.90
N MET A 222 -30.50 2.63 21.03
CA MET A 222 -30.16 1.79 22.16
C MET A 222 -31.50 1.18 22.64
N ALA A 223 -31.66 -0.13 22.43
CA ALA A 223 -32.68 -0.93 23.10
C ALA A 223 -32.10 -1.44 24.41
#